data_23116a27e276f79749c8b24d9837e455
#
_entry.id   23116a27e276f79749c8b24d9837e455
#
_cell.length_a   1.000
_cell.length_b   1.000
_cell.length_c   1.000
_cell.angle_alpha   90.00
_cell.angle_beta   90.00
_cell.angle_gamma   90.00
#
_symmetry.space_group_name_H-M   'P 1'
#
loop_
_entity.id
_entity.type
_entity.pdbx_description
1 polymer ?
#
loop_
_entity_poly.entity_id
_entity_poly.type
_entity_poly.pdbx_seq_one_letter_code
_entity_poly.pdbx_strand_id
1 'polypeptide(L)'
;MRDVVKRTKLTENCSKKTIKKYVDEVIQELTLDEKIGVMSGQVTEKKLLDDLFLIEHYNVKPYPTKAVERLGIPNIRFVDGPRGVVAGSATCFPVSMARGASFDRDLEEKIGEVIGAEVRAVGGNYYGGDRKS
;
A
#
# COMPACT_ATOMS: atom_id res chain seq x y z
N MET A 1 28.65 -11.03 18.41
CA MET A 1 28.48 -11.34 16.98
C MET A 1 27.17 -12.09 16.87
N ARG A 2 26.09 -11.46 16.34
CA ARG A 2 24.82 -12.19 16.16
C ARG A 2 24.95 -12.99 14.88
N ASP A 3 24.75 -14.31 14.97
CA ASP A 3 24.71 -15.18 13.80
C ASP A 3 23.71 -14.63 12.78
N VAL A 4 24.20 -14.42 11.56
CA VAL A 4 23.35 -14.02 10.44
C VAL A 4 22.46 -15.23 10.12
N VAL A 5 21.22 -15.18 10.58
CA VAL A 5 20.24 -16.22 10.28
C VAL A 5 20.11 -16.32 8.75
N LYS A 6 20.46 -17.49 8.22
CA LYS A 6 20.44 -17.75 6.79
C LYS A 6 18.99 -17.94 6.35
N ARG A 7 18.34 -16.82 5.94
CA ARG A 7 16.93 -16.85 5.50
C ARG A 7 16.75 -17.58 4.17
N THR A 8 15.55 -18.12 3.99
CA THR A 8 15.09 -18.64 2.71
C THR A 8 15.17 -17.56 1.64
N LYS A 9 15.83 -17.83 0.51
CA LYS A 9 15.90 -16.88 -0.60
C LYS A 9 14.60 -16.91 -1.39
N LEU A 10 14.02 -15.73 -1.64
CA LEU A 10 12.88 -15.56 -2.55
C LEU A 10 13.39 -15.23 -3.96
N THR A 11 12.75 -15.83 -4.94
CA THR A 11 12.92 -15.55 -6.37
C THR A 11 11.55 -15.23 -6.97
N GLU A 12 11.50 -14.65 -8.17
CA GLU A 12 10.24 -14.24 -8.81
C GLU A 12 9.20 -15.36 -8.94
N ASN A 13 9.65 -16.62 -9.08
CA ASN A 13 8.79 -17.81 -9.27
C ASN A 13 8.73 -18.71 -8.02
N CYS A 14 8.75 -18.13 -6.82
CA CYS A 14 8.67 -18.92 -5.60
C CYS A 14 7.31 -19.59 -5.41
N SER A 15 7.33 -20.87 -4.95
CA SER A 15 6.10 -21.55 -4.55
C SER A 15 5.45 -20.89 -3.33
N LYS A 16 4.13 -21.02 -3.19
CA LYS A 16 3.40 -20.54 -1.99
C LYS A 16 4.00 -21.10 -0.69
N LYS A 17 4.49 -22.35 -0.71
CA LYS A 17 5.14 -23.00 0.44
C LYS A 17 6.46 -22.31 0.81
N THR A 18 7.25 -21.93 -0.19
CA THR A 18 8.53 -21.20 0.01
C THR A 18 8.26 -19.82 0.57
N ILE A 19 7.26 -19.11 0.03
CA ILE A 19 6.86 -17.78 0.52
C ILE A 19 6.39 -17.88 1.97
N LYS A 20 5.52 -18.86 2.30
CA LYS A 20 5.04 -19.05 3.67
C LYS A 20 6.20 -19.31 4.63
N LYS A 21 7.15 -20.18 4.28
CA LYS A 21 8.32 -20.47 5.10
C LYS A 21 9.14 -19.21 5.37
N TYR A 22 9.40 -18.38 4.34
CA TYR A 22 10.11 -17.12 4.50
C TYR A 22 9.37 -16.15 5.43
N VAL A 23 8.05 -16.04 5.28
CA VAL A 23 7.22 -15.19 6.14
C VAL A 23 7.27 -15.66 7.60
N ASP A 24 7.15 -16.96 7.84
CA ASP A 24 7.24 -17.54 9.20
C ASP A 24 8.61 -17.25 9.84
N GLU A 25 9.71 -17.37 9.09
CA GLU A 25 11.07 -17.03 9.55
C GLU A 25 11.17 -15.54 9.93
N VAL A 26 10.67 -14.65 9.07
CA VAL A 26 10.69 -13.19 9.30
C VAL A 26 9.84 -12.81 10.52
N ILE A 27 8.65 -13.39 10.67
CA ILE A 27 7.77 -13.12 11.82
C ILE A 27 8.44 -13.50 13.15
N GLN A 28 9.24 -14.56 13.18
CA GLN A 28 9.98 -14.98 14.40
C GLN A 28 11.07 -13.98 14.76
N GLU A 29 11.69 -13.31 13.79
CA GLU A 29 12.73 -12.31 14.03
C GLU A 29 12.20 -10.94 14.43
N LEU A 30 10.92 -10.64 14.15
CA LEU A 30 10.28 -9.38 14.50
C LEU A 30 10.04 -9.27 16.00
N THR A 31 10.42 -8.15 16.60
CA THR A 31 10.00 -7.78 17.95
C THR A 31 8.51 -7.45 17.99
N LEU A 32 7.93 -7.40 19.19
CA LEU A 32 6.50 -7.03 19.34
C LEU A 32 6.23 -5.61 18.81
N ASP A 33 7.09 -4.65 19.11
CA ASP A 33 6.97 -3.27 18.65
C ASP A 33 7.06 -3.15 17.12
N GLU A 34 7.92 -3.97 16.50
CA GLU A 34 8.02 -4.03 15.06
C GLU A 34 6.77 -4.64 14.44
N LYS A 35 6.22 -5.71 15.01
CA LYS A 35 4.96 -6.33 14.57
C LYS A 35 3.80 -5.34 14.63
N ILE A 36 3.67 -4.61 15.75
CA ILE A 36 2.67 -3.55 15.89
C ILE A 36 2.90 -2.45 14.85
N GLY A 37 4.16 -2.01 14.70
CA GLY A 37 4.51 -0.94 13.79
C GLY A 37 4.21 -1.22 12.32
N VAL A 38 4.46 -2.46 11.82
CA VAL A 38 4.13 -2.83 10.42
C VAL A 38 2.63 -2.83 10.16
N MET A 39 1.81 -3.05 11.19
CA MET A 39 0.34 -3.03 11.10
C MET A 39 -0.26 -1.66 11.36
N SER A 40 0.53 -0.68 11.79
CA SER A 40 0.08 0.65 12.20
C SER A 40 0.58 1.71 11.22
N GLY A 41 -0.22 2.75 11.01
CA GLY A 41 0.24 3.96 10.32
C GLY A 41 1.36 4.66 11.10
N GLN A 42 2.31 5.24 10.39
CA GLN A 42 3.43 6.00 11.00
C GLN A 42 3.11 7.50 11.23
N VAL A 43 1.87 7.89 11.05
CA VAL A 43 1.49 9.29 11.23
C VAL A 43 1.15 9.52 12.71
N THR A 44 1.81 10.49 13.34
CA THR A 44 1.46 10.91 14.71
C THR A 44 0.08 11.57 14.72
N GLU A 45 -0.67 11.44 15.81
CA GLU A 45 -1.98 12.09 15.97
C GLU A 45 -1.92 13.59 15.65
N LYS A 46 -0.87 14.27 16.13
CA LYS A 46 -0.66 15.70 15.86
C LYS A 46 -0.55 15.96 14.35
N LYS A 47 0.24 15.17 13.61
CA LYS A 47 0.41 15.34 12.17
C LYS A 47 -0.88 15.00 11.42
N LEU A 48 -1.63 14.00 11.89
CA LEU A 48 -2.92 13.65 11.29
C LEU A 48 -3.94 14.79 11.47
N LEU A 49 -3.97 15.42 12.66
CA LEU A 49 -4.80 16.58 12.92
C LEU A 49 -4.36 17.79 12.10
N ASP A 50 -3.05 18.07 12.02
CA ASP A 50 -2.51 19.14 11.18
C ASP A 50 -2.87 18.93 9.70
N ASP A 51 -2.73 17.71 9.19
CA ASP A 51 -3.10 17.35 7.80
C ASP A 51 -4.62 17.47 7.56
N LEU A 52 -5.45 17.17 8.57
CA LEU A 52 -6.90 17.27 8.48
C LEU A 52 -7.42 18.72 8.57
N PHE A 53 -6.82 19.54 9.43
CA PHE A 53 -7.20 20.96 9.60
C PHE A 53 -6.61 21.87 8.53
N LEU A 54 -5.45 21.52 7.99
CA LEU A 54 -4.83 22.18 6.85
C LEU A 54 -5.17 21.39 5.58
N ILE A 55 -6.34 21.69 5.00
CA ILE A 55 -6.85 21.01 3.79
C ILE A 55 -5.80 20.89 2.68
N GLU A 56 -4.87 21.84 2.60
CA GLU A 56 -3.73 21.83 1.67
C GLU A 56 -2.76 20.66 1.88
N HIS A 57 -2.77 20.03 3.04
CA HIS A 57 -1.88 18.91 3.36
C HIS A 57 -2.57 17.55 3.33
N TYR A 58 -3.91 17.55 3.32
CA TYR A 58 -4.69 16.30 3.30
C TYR A 58 -4.58 15.61 1.94
N ASN A 59 -4.30 14.31 1.96
CA ASN A 59 -4.15 13.48 0.76
C ASN A 59 -3.12 14.00 -0.28
N VAL A 60 -2.08 14.71 0.14
CA VAL A 60 -0.98 15.13 -0.75
C VAL A 60 0.00 13.99 -1.01
N LYS A 61 0.21 13.13 -0.01
CA LYS A 61 1.18 12.02 -0.05
C LYS A 61 0.56 10.74 0.52
N PRO A 62 1.03 9.56 0.05
CA PRO A 62 0.64 8.29 0.64
C PRO A 62 0.95 8.19 2.13
N TYR A 63 0.10 7.51 2.89
CA TYR A 63 0.30 7.24 4.32
C TYR A 63 1.11 5.97 4.53
N PRO A 64 2.32 6.04 5.11
CA PRO A 64 3.18 4.88 5.28
C PRO A 64 2.87 4.11 6.57
N THR A 65 3.04 2.77 6.53
CA THR A 65 3.26 1.96 7.72
C THR A 65 4.74 1.99 8.11
N LYS A 66 5.10 1.39 9.25
CA LYS A 66 6.50 1.27 9.67
C LYS A 66 7.25 0.28 8.76
N ALA A 67 8.42 0.68 8.27
CA ALA A 67 9.39 -0.24 7.69
C ALA A 67 10.21 -0.91 8.78
N VAL A 68 10.76 -2.09 8.50
CA VAL A 68 11.76 -2.76 9.36
C VAL A 68 13.01 -3.00 8.53
N GLU A 69 13.83 -1.95 8.42
CA GLU A 69 15.01 -1.91 7.54
C GLU A 69 16.02 -3.03 7.85
N ARG A 70 16.23 -3.33 9.14
CA ARG A 70 17.14 -4.42 9.56
C ARG A 70 16.75 -5.81 9.02
N LEU A 71 15.48 -5.98 8.66
CA LEU A 71 14.93 -7.22 8.09
C LEU A 71 14.64 -7.10 6.59
N GLY A 72 14.86 -5.92 6.00
CA GLY A 72 14.53 -5.65 4.61
C GLY A 72 13.03 -5.60 4.33
N ILE A 73 12.19 -5.31 5.34
CA ILE A 73 10.74 -5.19 5.19
C ILE A 73 10.42 -3.73 4.84
N PRO A 74 9.93 -3.47 3.61
CA PRO A 74 9.53 -2.13 3.21
C PRO A 74 8.22 -1.72 3.91
N ASN A 75 7.95 -0.41 3.96
CA ASN A 75 6.65 0.10 4.37
C ASN A 75 5.57 -0.15 3.30
N ILE A 76 4.34 -0.30 3.74
CA ILE A 76 3.16 -0.14 2.88
C ILE A 76 2.85 1.35 2.82
N ARG A 77 2.74 1.91 1.62
CA ARG A 77 2.37 3.29 1.37
C ARG A 77 0.97 3.31 0.79
N PHE A 78 0.05 3.57 1.68
CA PHE A 78 -1.37 3.50 1.43
C PHE A 78 -1.86 4.74 0.68
N VAL A 79 -2.64 4.52 -0.38
CA VAL A 79 -3.37 5.56 -1.12
C VAL A 79 -4.82 5.13 -1.24
N ASP A 80 -5.72 6.03 -0.94
CA ASP A 80 -7.15 5.81 -1.06
C ASP A 80 -7.72 6.44 -2.34
N GLY A 81 -8.99 6.15 -2.63
CA GLY A 81 -9.76 6.81 -3.66
C GLY A 81 -10.80 5.93 -4.36
N PRO A 82 -12.10 6.17 -4.13
CA PRO A 82 -13.16 5.38 -4.78
C PRO A 82 -13.35 5.72 -6.27
N ARG A 83 -12.79 6.83 -6.73
CA ARG A 83 -12.94 7.35 -8.11
C ARG A 83 -11.60 7.59 -8.79
N GLY A 84 -10.57 6.91 -8.38
CA GLY A 84 -9.18 7.14 -8.76
C GLY A 84 -8.35 7.57 -7.57
N VAL A 85 -7.07 7.84 -7.78
CA VAL A 85 -6.13 8.22 -6.72
C VAL A 85 -6.48 9.57 -6.14
N VAL A 86 -6.70 9.66 -4.81
CA VAL A 86 -7.00 10.95 -4.16
C VAL A 86 -5.75 11.73 -3.75
N ALA A 87 -4.56 11.12 -3.81
CA ALA A 87 -3.32 11.79 -3.46
C ALA A 87 -2.77 12.60 -4.63
N GLY A 88 -2.40 13.85 -4.37
CA GLY A 88 -1.85 14.75 -5.39
C GLY A 88 -2.86 15.14 -6.46
N SER A 89 -2.36 15.33 -7.68
CA SER A 89 -3.18 15.63 -8.87
C SER A 89 -3.32 14.36 -9.71
N ALA A 90 -4.46 13.69 -9.62
CA ALA A 90 -4.73 12.45 -10.32
C ALA A 90 -6.08 12.50 -11.04
N THR A 91 -6.34 11.52 -11.90
CA THR A 91 -7.57 11.45 -12.70
C THR A 91 -8.78 11.10 -11.83
N CYS A 92 -9.83 11.89 -11.91
CA CYS A 92 -11.12 11.61 -11.29
C CYS A 92 -12.02 10.88 -12.28
N PHE A 93 -12.15 9.58 -12.14
CA PHE A 93 -13.03 8.75 -12.95
C PHE A 93 -14.50 8.86 -12.50
N PRO A 94 -15.46 8.49 -13.36
CA PRO A 94 -16.85 8.31 -12.94
C PRO A 94 -16.96 7.32 -11.75
N VAL A 95 -18.03 7.44 -10.98
CA VAL A 95 -18.32 6.50 -9.89
C VAL A 95 -18.42 5.05 -10.40
N SER A 96 -18.05 4.09 -9.58
CA SER A 96 -18.00 2.68 -9.96
C SER A 96 -19.33 2.15 -10.51
N MET A 97 -20.48 2.61 -9.98
CA MET A 97 -21.79 2.25 -10.51
C MET A 97 -22.01 2.73 -11.96
N ALA A 98 -21.56 3.94 -12.28
CA ALA A 98 -21.69 4.48 -13.65
C ALA A 98 -20.77 3.73 -14.62
N ARG A 99 -19.57 3.38 -14.20
CA ARG A 99 -18.63 2.57 -14.98
C ARG A 99 -19.18 1.16 -15.19
N GLY A 100 -19.65 0.51 -14.12
CA GLY A 100 -20.26 -0.82 -14.19
C GLY A 100 -21.51 -0.87 -15.07
N ALA A 101 -22.30 0.21 -15.11
CA ALA A 101 -23.48 0.32 -16.00
C ALA A 101 -23.11 0.39 -17.50
N SER A 102 -21.87 0.65 -17.85
CA SER A 102 -21.40 0.58 -19.23
C SER A 102 -21.29 -0.86 -19.75
N PHE A 103 -21.14 -1.84 -18.87
CA PHE A 103 -20.82 -3.24 -19.17
C PHE A 103 -19.55 -3.42 -20.04
N ASP A 104 -18.69 -2.40 -20.09
CA ASP A 104 -17.46 -2.36 -20.89
C ASP A 104 -16.26 -2.80 -20.01
N ARG A 105 -15.87 -4.05 -20.16
CA ARG A 105 -14.75 -4.63 -19.41
C ARG A 105 -13.41 -4.08 -19.84
N ASP A 106 -13.23 -3.76 -21.11
CA ASP A 106 -11.98 -3.23 -21.67
C ASP A 106 -11.76 -1.80 -21.16
N LEU A 107 -12.83 -1.02 -20.99
CA LEU A 107 -12.78 0.28 -20.35
C LEU A 107 -12.33 0.18 -18.90
N GLU A 108 -12.87 -0.77 -18.12
CA GLU A 108 -12.49 -0.97 -16.71
C GLU A 108 -11.04 -1.41 -16.57
N GLU A 109 -10.54 -2.26 -17.45
CA GLU A 109 -9.13 -2.66 -17.46
C GLU A 109 -8.21 -1.45 -17.69
N LYS A 110 -8.51 -0.61 -18.69
CA LYS A 110 -7.75 0.62 -18.96
C LYS A 110 -7.78 1.60 -17.78
N ILE A 111 -8.94 1.78 -17.15
CA ILE A 111 -9.07 2.61 -15.93
C ILE A 111 -8.19 2.05 -14.81
N GLY A 112 -8.20 0.73 -14.61
CA GLY A 112 -7.35 0.04 -13.63
C GLY A 112 -5.85 0.24 -13.89
N GLU A 113 -5.42 0.18 -15.16
CA GLU A 113 -4.03 0.46 -15.56
C GLU A 113 -3.62 1.90 -15.22
N VAL A 114 -4.47 2.89 -15.55
CA VAL A 114 -4.21 4.30 -15.24
C VAL A 114 -4.12 4.52 -13.73
N ILE A 115 -5.08 4.01 -12.96
CA ILE A 115 -5.06 4.09 -11.49
C ILE A 115 -3.76 3.47 -10.94
N GLY A 116 -3.37 2.30 -11.43
CA GLY A 116 -2.14 1.63 -11.00
C GLY A 116 -0.87 2.44 -11.31
N ALA A 117 -0.83 3.11 -12.46
CA ALA A 117 0.27 4.00 -12.83
C ALA A 117 0.30 5.26 -11.94
N GLU A 118 -0.85 5.89 -11.69
CA GLU A 118 -0.97 7.08 -10.84
C GLU A 118 -0.63 6.78 -9.37
N VAL A 119 -1.04 5.62 -8.82
CA VAL A 119 -0.63 5.17 -7.48
C VAL A 119 0.89 5.12 -7.36
N ARG A 120 1.58 4.57 -8.36
CA ARG A 120 3.04 4.51 -8.37
C ARG A 120 3.66 5.91 -8.51
N ALA A 121 3.08 6.75 -9.37
CA ALA A 121 3.56 8.11 -9.61
C ALA A 121 3.55 8.97 -8.34
N VAL A 122 2.51 8.85 -7.50
CA VAL A 122 2.45 9.54 -6.19
C VAL A 122 3.28 8.85 -5.10
N GLY A 123 3.96 7.76 -5.43
CA GLY A 123 4.81 7.01 -4.51
C GLY A 123 4.07 5.98 -3.65
N GLY A 124 2.82 5.66 -3.96
CA GLY A 124 2.05 4.60 -3.32
C GLY A 124 2.46 3.20 -3.80
N ASN A 125 2.20 2.19 -2.98
CA ASN A 125 2.36 0.77 -3.33
C ASN A 125 1.18 -0.09 -2.86
N TYR A 126 0.18 0.54 -2.25
CA TYR A 126 -1.08 -0.07 -1.86
C TYR A 126 -2.23 0.90 -2.16
N TYR A 127 -3.24 0.43 -2.88
CA TYR A 127 -4.44 1.19 -3.21
C TYR A 127 -5.65 0.63 -2.46
N GLY A 128 -6.29 1.48 -1.65
CA GLY A 128 -7.44 1.15 -0.84
C GLY A 128 -8.79 1.53 -1.44
N GLY A 129 -8.83 1.80 -2.75
CA GLY A 129 -10.06 2.13 -3.45
C GLY A 129 -11.12 1.04 -3.37
N ASP A 130 -12.38 1.42 -3.54
CA ASP A 130 -13.52 0.52 -3.41
C ASP A 130 -13.45 -0.64 -4.42
N ARG A 131 -13.47 -1.87 -3.90
CA ARG A 131 -13.47 -3.11 -4.69
C ARG A 131 -14.88 -3.69 -4.91
N LYS A 132 -15.91 -2.94 -4.61
CA LYS A 132 -17.29 -3.39 -4.79
C LYS A 132 -17.76 -3.15 -6.22
N SER A 133 -17.06 -3.77 -7.15
CA SER A 133 -17.52 -3.90 -8.54
C SER A 133 -17.27 -5.29 -9.04
#